data_678a717f69eecaf42f1c36383bcbfc38
#
_entry.id   678a717f69eecaf42f1c36383bcbfc38
#
_cell.length_a   1.000
_cell.length_b   1.000
_cell.length_c   1.000
_cell.angle_alpha   90.00
_cell.angle_beta   90.00
_cell.angle_gamma   90.00
#
_symmetry.space_group_name_H-M   'P 1'
#
loop_
_entity.id
_entity.type
_entity.pdbx_description
1 polymer ?
#
loop_
_entity_poly.entity_id
_entity_poly.type
_entity_poly.pdbx_seq_one_letter_code
_entity_poly.pdbx_strand_id
1 'polypeptide(L)'
;SLLKDKKEFKGFLSMVDAEYTNEGIPELIKKLYAGKICQHADLDMLIEQYPCGLAYALALIDTTDYRSITPGWVLHNYPEVEFIVKLLRHTSCQKGCNYCNTQLDVHHNLKAFFGYEQFRTYEGEPLQEQATQAAVKGKSLLAIFPTGGGKSLTFQLPALMAGRSVHGLTVVISPLQSLMKDQVDNLADRGITDAVTINGMLDPITRALSIQRVQDGEASLLYISPEMLRSKTIEKILTARHVVRFVIDEAHCFSSWGQDFRVDYLYIGKFIREYQQKKKCKNPIPISCFTATAKQKVIQDICDYFKQTLNLELELFASTASRTNLRYSVIHADSDNDKYLKLRELVAESNLSLIHISE
;
A
#
# COMPACT_ATOMS: atom_id res chain seq x y z
N SER A 1 30.62 -19.88 3.11
CA SER A 1 29.29 -19.66 3.46
C SER A 1 28.31 -20.13 2.39
N LEU A 2 28.24 -19.55 1.17
CA LEU A 2 27.30 -19.97 0.11
C LEU A 2 27.44 -21.44 -0.29
N LEU A 3 28.67 -21.96 -0.33
CA LEU A 3 28.96 -23.39 -0.59
C LEU A 3 28.54 -24.27 0.61
N LYS A 4 28.67 -23.74 1.84
CA LYS A 4 28.24 -24.41 3.05
C LYS A 4 26.71 -24.49 3.11
N ASP A 5 26.04 -23.37 2.82
CA ASP A 5 24.58 -23.27 2.82
C ASP A 5 23.95 -24.19 1.76
N LYS A 6 24.54 -24.25 0.54
CA LYS A 6 24.14 -25.21 -0.51
C LYS A 6 24.32 -26.67 -0.09
N LYS A 7 25.39 -26.97 0.66
CA LYS A 7 25.68 -28.32 1.13
C LYS A 7 24.73 -28.75 2.25
N GLU A 8 24.44 -27.83 3.19
CA GLU A 8 23.49 -28.05 4.28
C GLU A 8 22.06 -28.22 3.72
N PHE A 9 21.68 -27.41 2.74
CA PHE A 9 20.37 -27.54 2.07
C PHE A 9 20.24 -28.85 1.27
N LYS A 10 21.28 -29.27 0.55
CA LYS A 10 21.30 -30.59 -0.10
C LYS A 10 21.22 -31.73 0.94
N GLY A 11 21.87 -31.57 2.09
CA GLY A 11 21.77 -32.51 3.20
C GLY A 11 20.34 -32.58 3.76
N PHE A 12 19.70 -31.43 3.94
CA PHE A 12 18.31 -31.36 4.36
C PHE A 12 17.37 -32.03 3.34
N LEU A 13 17.51 -31.74 2.05
CA LEU A 13 16.71 -32.36 0.99
C LEU A 13 16.91 -33.88 0.94
N SER A 14 18.15 -34.36 1.12
CA SER A 14 18.41 -35.82 1.13
C SER A 14 17.86 -36.51 2.37
N MET A 15 17.83 -35.85 3.53
CA MET A 15 17.14 -36.39 4.73
C MET A 15 15.64 -36.44 4.52
N VAL A 16 15.06 -35.40 3.94
CA VAL A 16 13.64 -35.34 3.61
C VAL A 16 13.27 -36.43 2.58
N ASP A 17 14.09 -36.65 1.55
CA ASP A 17 13.90 -37.69 0.55
C ASP A 17 13.99 -39.11 1.17
N ALA A 18 14.86 -39.31 2.14
CA ALA A 18 15.04 -40.59 2.81
C ALA A 18 13.84 -40.96 3.73
N GLU A 19 13.21 -39.95 4.34
CA GLU A 19 12.13 -40.15 5.31
C GLU A 19 10.73 -40.14 4.68
N TYR A 20 10.55 -39.56 3.49
CA TYR A 20 9.25 -39.31 2.85
C TYR A 20 9.17 -39.73 1.37
N THR A 21 9.75 -40.84 1.04
CA THR A 21 9.86 -41.41 -0.33
C THR A 21 8.53 -41.60 -1.08
N ASN A 22 7.38 -41.50 -0.41
CA ASN A 22 6.07 -41.73 -1.02
C ASN A 22 5.27 -40.47 -1.38
N GLU A 23 5.60 -39.32 -0.84
CA GLU A 23 4.78 -38.08 -1.01
C GLU A 23 5.47 -37.03 -1.90
N GLY A 24 6.78 -37.09 -2.05
CA GLY A 24 7.58 -36.08 -2.76
C GLY A 24 7.77 -34.77 -1.96
N ILE A 25 8.82 -34.00 -2.32
CA ILE A 25 9.18 -32.75 -1.66
C ILE A 25 8.06 -31.69 -1.72
N PRO A 26 7.35 -31.49 -2.85
CA PRO A 26 6.27 -30.50 -2.91
C PRO A 26 5.17 -30.75 -1.89
N GLU A 27 4.72 -31.97 -1.74
CA GLU A 27 3.63 -32.32 -0.81
C GLU A 27 4.07 -32.18 0.66
N LEU A 28 5.33 -32.51 0.95
CA LEU A 28 5.91 -32.28 2.27
C LEU A 28 5.93 -30.79 2.62
N ILE A 29 6.37 -29.91 1.69
CA ILE A 29 6.35 -28.46 1.90
C ILE A 29 4.93 -27.99 2.15
N LYS A 30 3.95 -28.41 1.37
CA LYS A 30 2.53 -28.06 1.58
C LYS A 30 2.03 -28.46 2.96
N LYS A 31 2.44 -29.61 3.46
CA LYS A 31 2.06 -30.13 4.78
C LYS A 31 2.73 -29.35 5.92
N LEU A 32 4.03 -29.11 5.85
CA LEU A 32 4.79 -28.36 6.86
C LEU A 32 4.37 -26.90 6.94
N TYR A 33 4.02 -26.31 5.81
CA TYR A 33 3.62 -24.90 5.71
C TYR A 33 2.10 -24.72 5.54
N ALA A 34 1.31 -25.71 5.97
CA ALA A 34 -0.14 -25.61 5.95
C ALA A 34 -0.62 -24.35 6.71
N GLY A 35 -1.48 -23.56 6.06
CA GLY A 35 -1.95 -22.28 6.60
C GLY A 35 -0.95 -21.11 6.55
N LYS A 36 0.31 -21.35 6.17
CA LYS A 36 1.34 -20.31 6.02
C LYS A 36 1.57 -19.89 4.55
N ILE A 37 1.27 -20.78 3.61
CA ILE A 37 1.41 -20.58 2.15
C ILE A 37 0.19 -21.03 1.39
N CYS A 38 0.08 -20.59 0.13
CA CYS A 38 -0.94 -21.09 -0.80
C CYS A 38 -0.71 -22.57 -1.12
N GLN A 39 -1.72 -23.41 -0.89
CA GLN A 39 -1.64 -24.88 -1.14
C GLN A 39 -1.59 -25.24 -2.63
N HIS A 40 -1.92 -24.30 -3.52
CA HIS A 40 -1.87 -24.49 -4.97
C HIS A 40 -0.72 -23.71 -5.62
N ALA A 41 0.28 -23.30 -4.85
CA ALA A 41 1.51 -22.74 -5.41
C ALA A 41 2.25 -23.81 -6.23
N ASP A 42 2.84 -23.40 -7.34
CA ASP A 42 3.62 -24.28 -8.22
C ASP A 42 4.99 -24.55 -7.60
N LEU A 43 5.02 -25.48 -6.64
CA LEU A 43 6.25 -25.87 -5.94
C LEU A 43 7.20 -26.64 -6.83
N ASP A 44 6.70 -27.41 -7.80
CA ASP A 44 7.52 -28.19 -8.73
C ASP A 44 8.40 -27.23 -9.55
N MET A 45 7.79 -26.20 -10.14
CA MET A 45 8.52 -25.15 -10.86
C MET A 45 9.53 -24.42 -9.95
N LEU A 46 9.14 -24.10 -8.71
CA LEU A 46 10.03 -23.39 -7.77
C LEU A 46 11.21 -24.25 -7.33
N ILE A 47 11.01 -25.55 -7.11
CA ILE A 47 12.08 -26.50 -6.77
C ILE A 47 13.05 -26.66 -7.94
N GLU A 48 12.52 -26.77 -9.16
CA GLU A 48 13.34 -26.93 -10.35
C GLU A 48 14.17 -25.68 -10.68
N GLN A 49 13.52 -24.52 -10.71
CA GLN A 49 14.18 -23.28 -11.18
C GLN A 49 14.91 -22.53 -10.09
N TYR A 50 14.43 -22.56 -8.83
CA TYR A 50 14.90 -21.71 -7.75
C TYR A 50 15.12 -22.45 -6.42
N PRO A 51 15.79 -23.62 -6.37
CA PRO A 51 15.85 -24.45 -5.16
C PRO A 51 16.41 -23.73 -3.94
N CYS A 52 17.52 -22.98 -4.12
CA CYS A 52 18.12 -22.21 -3.03
C CYS A 52 17.25 -21.01 -2.59
N GLY A 53 16.69 -20.29 -3.56
CA GLY A 53 15.78 -19.17 -3.30
C GLY A 53 14.51 -19.63 -2.55
N LEU A 54 13.96 -20.79 -2.92
CA LEU A 54 12.84 -21.40 -2.23
C LEU A 54 13.17 -21.75 -0.78
N ALA A 55 14.35 -22.34 -0.52
CA ALA A 55 14.77 -22.67 0.85
C ALA A 55 14.88 -21.43 1.73
N TYR A 56 15.46 -20.33 1.23
CA TYR A 56 15.50 -19.07 1.96
C TYR A 56 14.11 -18.46 2.16
N ALA A 57 13.25 -18.52 1.14
CA ALA A 57 11.86 -18.04 1.26
C ALA A 57 11.09 -18.82 2.35
N LEU A 58 11.19 -20.14 2.36
CA LEU A 58 10.55 -20.99 3.36
C LEU A 58 11.11 -20.72 4.77
N ALA A 59 12.43 -20.59 4.92
CA ALA A 59 13.04 -20.25 6.20
C ALA A 59 12.58 -18.89 6.73
N LEU A 60 12.43 -17.87 5.86
CA LEU A 60 11.88 -16.58 6.24
C LEU A 60 10.41 -16.70 6.67
N ILE A 61 9.60 -17.50 5.98
CA ILE A 61 8.18 -17.73 6.30
C ILE A 61 8.02 -18.47 7.64
N ASP A 62 8.97 -19.31 8.02
CA ASP A 62 8.91 -20.09 9.26
C ASP A 62 9.32 -19.30 10.50
N THR A 63 10.01 -18.17 10.35
CA THR A 63 10.34 -17.33 11.51
C THR A 63 9.04 -16.84 12.17
N THR A 64 8.91 -17.10 13.48
CA THR A 64 7.67 -16.89 14.26
C THR A 64 7.15 -15.46 14.21
N ASP A 65 8.02 -14.49 14.00
CA ASP A 65 7.64 -13.08 13.93
C ASP A 65 7.57 -12.54 12.53
N TYR A 66 7.89 -13.30 11.50
CA TYR A 66 7.99 -12.84 10.12
C TYR A 66 8.12 -11.30 9.97
N ARG A 67 8.78 -10.68 10.91
CA ARG A 67 9.11 -9.24 10.92
C ARG A 67 10.51 -9.00 10.35
N SER A 68 11.23 -10.08 10.07
CA SER A 68 12.59 -10.00 9.55
C SER A 68 12.58 -9.61 8.09
N ILE A 69 13.20 -8.50 7.77
CA ILE A 69 13.50 -8.12 6.38
C ILE A 69 14.44 -9.18 5.80
N THR A 70 14.24 -9.53 4.53
CA THR A 70 15.18 -10.38 3.83
C THR A 70 16.58 -9.74 3.89
N PRO A 71 17.57 -10.40 4.50
CA PRO A 71 18.90 -9.81 4.62
C PRO A 71 19.49 -9.41 3.26
N GLY A 72 20.13 -8.26 3.20
CA GLY A 72 20.65 -7.72 1.94
C GLY A 72 21.61 -8.66 1.22
N TRP A 73 22.38 -9.49 1.95
CA TRP A 73 23.26 -10.49 1.35
C TRP A 73 22.47 -11.65 0.71
N VAL A 74 21.28 -12.00 1.23
CA VAL A 74 20.38 -12.99 0.60
C VAL A 74 19.87 -12.42 -0.73
N LEU A 75 19.34 -11.20 -0.74
CA LEU A 75 18.85 -10.55 -1.95
C LEU A 75 19.97 -10.32 -3.00
N HIS A 76 21.20 -10.11 -2.55
CA HIS A 76 22.34 -10.01 -3.47
C HIS A 76 22.62 -11.31 -4.20
N ASN A 77 22.53 -12.45 -3.50
CA ASN A 77 22.84 -13.77 -4.05
C ASN A 77 21.61 -14.49 -4.63
N TYR A 78 20.45 -14.22 -4.10
CA TYR A 78 19.16 -14.84 -4.45
C TYR A 78 18.07 -13.76 -4.57
N PRO A 79 18.14 -12.89 -5.58
CA PRO A 79 17.19 -11.80 -5.77
C PRO A 79 15.76 -12.28 -6.02
N GLU A 80 15.60 -13.56 -6.38
CA GLU A 80 14.31 -14.20 -6.58
C GLU A 80 13.51 -14.49 -5.29
N VAL A 81 14.13 -14.38 -4.12
CA VAL A 81 13.46 -14.70 -2.83
C VAL A 81 12.19 -13.88 -2.63
N GLU A 82 12.22 -12.56 -2.90
CA GLU A 82 11.03 -11.70 -2.80
C GLU A 82 9.92 -12.14 -3.78
N PHE A 83 10.30 -12.56 -4.98
CA PHE A 83 9.37 -13.10 -5.98
C PHE A 83 8.75 -14.42 -5.52
N ILE A 84 9.55 -15.32 -4.96
CA ILE A 84 9.09 -16.62 -4.45
C ILE A 84 8.12 -16.42 -3.28
N VAL A 85 8.47 -15.57 -2.30
CA VAL A 85 7.58 -15.27 -1.17
C VAL A 85 6.25 -14.69 -1.68
N LYS A 86 6.28 -13.82 -2.70
CA LYS A 86 5.06 -13.29 -3.33
C LYS A 86 4.21 -14.39 -3.96
N LEU A 87 4.81 -15.33 -4.69
CA LEU A 87 4.08 -16.46 -5.28
C LEU A 87 3.45 -17.34 -4.21
N LEU A 88 4.18 -17.61 -3.13
CA LEU A 88 3.71 -18.48 -2.04
C LEU A 88 2.63 -17.82 -1.17
N ARG A 89 2.70 -16.51 -0.95
CA ARG A 89 1.92 -15.83 0.11
C ARG A 89 1.06 -14.65 -0.34
N HIS A 90 1.29 -14.09 -1.53
CA HIS A 90 0.57 -12.89 -2.00
C HIS A 90 -0.01 -13.05 -3.40
N THR A 91 -0.09 -14.29 -3.88
CA THR A 91 -0.75 -14.62 -5.15
C THR A 91 -1.89 -15.58 -4.86
N SER A 92 -3.12 -15.09 -5.06
CA SER A 92 -4.31 -15.90 -4.80
C SER A 92 -4.46 -17.00 -5.86
N CYS A 93 -4.72 -18.23 -5.42
CA CYS A 93 -5.04 -19.34 -6.32
C CYS A 93 -6.49 -19.25 -6.79
N GLN A 94 -6.74 -19.65 -8.05
CA GLN A 94 -8.10 -19.65 -8.62
C GLN A 94 -9.03 -20.70 -7.98
N LYS A 95 -8.45 -21.79 -7.45
CA LYS A 95 -9.21 -22.89 -6.86
C LYS A 95 -9.74 -22.59 -5.45
N GLY A 96 -9.23 -21.54 -4.82
CA GLY A 96 -9.48 -21.23 -3.43
C GLY A 96 -8.84 -22.27 -2.49
N CYS A 97 -8.02 -21.84 -1.56
CA CYS A 97 -7.51 -22.67 -0.47
C CYS A 97 -7.68 -21.92 0.85
N ASN A 98 -7.56 -22.62 1.97
CA ASN A 98 -7.75 -22.00 3.29
C ASN A 98 -6.87 -20.76 3.49
N TYR A 99 -5.61 -20.81 3.07
CA TYR A 99 -4.70 -19.68 3.15
C TYR A 99 -5.19 -18.48 2.33
N CYS A 100 -5.53 -18.69 1.05
CA CYS A 100 -5.98 -17.58 0.19
C CYS A 100 -7.32 -17.00 0.63
N ASN A 101 -8.26 -17.87 1.07
CA ASN A 101 -9.59 -17.44 1.53
C ASN A 101 -9.55 -16.69 2.87
N THR A 102 -8.46 -16.79 3.64
CA THR A 102 -8.28 -16.04 4.89
C THR A 102 -7.30 -14.90 4.75
N GLN A 103 -6.07 -15.17 4.27
CA GLN A 103 -5.00 -14.17 4.26
C GLN A 103 -5.08 -13.19 3.08
N LEU A 104 -5.68 -13.59 1.95
CA LEU A 104 -5.80 -12.77 0.74
C LEU A 104 -7.25 -12.35 0.43
N ASP A 105 -8.20 -12.76 1.23
CA ASP A 105 -9.59 -12.31 1.12
C ASP A 105 -9.75 -10.91 1.69
N VAL A 106 -10.32 -10.00 0.90
CA VAL A 106 -10.45 -8.58 1.30
C VAL A 106 -11.51 -8.37 2.37
N HIS A 107 -12.58 -9.17 2.39
CA HIS A 107 -13.65 -9.06 3.41
C HIS A 107 -13.16 -9.59 4.75
N HIS A 108 -12.46 -10.75 4.75
CA HIS A 108 -11.86 -11.28 5.95
C HIS A 108 -10.90 -10.27 6.59
N ASN A 109 -10.02 -9.67 5.78
CA ASN A 109 -9.04 -8.71 6.26
C ASN A 109 -9.66 -7.35 6.61
N LEU A 110 -10.72 -6.91 5.92
CA LEU A 110 -11.49 -5.73 6.28
C LEU A 110 -12.03 -5.84 7.71
N LYS A 111 -12.63 -6.99 8.03
CA LYS A 111 -13.13 -7.28 9.37
C LYS A 111 -12.00 -7.39 10.39
N ALA A 112 -10.93 -8.10 10.04
CA ALA A 112 -9.81 -8.37 10.96
C ALA A 112 -9.03 -7.08 11.33
N PHE A 113 -8.77 -6.17 10.39
CA PHE A 113 -8.01 -4.95 10.63
C PHE A 113 -8.88 -3.78 11.09
N PHE A 114 -10.07 -3.62 10.51
CA PHE A 114 -10.88 -2.41 10.69
C PHE A 114 -12.21 -2.64 11.42
N GLY A 115 -12.60 -3.90 11.65
CA GLY A 115 -13.86 -4.26 12.27
C GLY A 115 -15.10 -3.99 11.39
N TYR A 116 -14.91 -3.72 10.10
CA TYR A 116 -16.03 -3.47 9.19
C TYR A 116 -16.49 -4.77 8.52
N GLU A 117 -17.80 -4.97 8.47
CA GLU A 117 -18.39 -6.14 7.81
C GLU A 117 -18.49 -5.98 6.29
N GLN A 118 -18.60 -4.75 5.79
CA GLN A 118 -18.81 -4.46 4.38
C GLN A 118 -18.04 -3.22 3.92
N PHE A 119 -17.67 -3.22 2.66
CA PHE A 119 -17.17 -2.05 1.96
C PHE A 119 -18.30 -1.03 1.72
N ARG A 120 -17.92 0.22 1.53
CA ARG A 120 -18.88 1.25 1.11
C ARG A 120 -19.24 1.08 -0.36
N THR A 121 -20.50 1.30 -0.66
CA THR A 121 -21.02 1.41 -2.03
C THR A 121 -21.25 2.88 -2.39
N TYR A 122 -21.13 3.20 -3.67
CA TYR A 122 -21.43 4.51 -4.22
C TYR A 122 -22.51 4.36 -5.26
N GLU A 123 -23.69 4.98 -5.02
CA GLU A 123 -24.88 4.84 -5.90
C GLU A 123 -25.25 3.36 -6.19
N GLY A 124 -25.00 2.49 -5.22
CA GLY A 124 -25.24 1.05 -5.35
C GLY A 124 -24.06 0.25 -5.94
N GLU A 125 -23.06 0.91 -6.48
CA GLU A 125 -21.88 0.25 -7.06
C GLU A 125 -20.80 -0.05 -6.00
N PRO A 126 -20.22 -1.25 -5.95
CA PRO A 126 -19.22 -1.66 -4.95
C PRO A 126 -17.81 -1.18 -5.31
N LEU A 127 -17.66 0.09 -5.74
CA LEU A 127 -16.40 0.64 -6.27
C LEU A 127 -15.25 0.59 -5.27
N GLN A 128 -15.50 0.78 -3.96
CA GLN A 128 -14.45 0.69 -2.94
C GLN A 128 -13.88 -0.73 -2.87
N GLU A 129 -14.74 -1.73 -2.90
CA GLU A 129 -14.33 -3.14 -2.90
C GLU A 129 -13.56 -3.49 -4.17
N GLN A 130 -14.10 -3.13 -5.34
CA GLN A 130 -13.48 -3.39 -6.63
C GLN A 130 -12.09 -2.77 -6.73
N ALA A 131 -11.92 -1.51 -6.33
CA ALA A 131 -10.62 -0.83 -6.30
C ALA A 131 -9.65 -1.50 -5.31
N THR A 132 -10.13 -1.93 -4.13
CA THR A 132 -9.33 -2.66 -3.14
C THR A 132 -8.88 -4.01 -3.69
N GLN A 133 -9.78 -4.76 -4.32
CA GLN A 133 -9.44 -6.05 -4.95
C GLN A 133 -8.44 -5.88 -6.11
N ALA A 134 -8.60 -4.83 -6.94
CA ALA A 134 -7.65 -4.51 -8.00
C ALA A 134 -6.27 -4.20 -7.42
N ALA A 135 -6.21 -3.46 -6.31
CA ALA A 135 -4.97 -3.18 -5.60
C ALA A 135 -4.30 -4.47 -5.09
N VAL A 136 -5.03 -5.36 -4.41
CA VAL A 136 -4.50 -6.65 -3.92
C VAL A 136 -3.99 -7.51 -5.08
N LYS A 137 -4.66 -7.50 -6.22
CA LYS A 137 -4.22 -8.21 -7.45
C LYS A 137 -3.01 -7.56 -8.14
N GLY A 138 -2.44 -6.48 -7.57
CA GLY A 138 -1.26 -5.82 -8.13
C GLY A 138 -1.52 -4.92 -9.33
N LYS A 139 -2.76 -4.53 -9.59
CA LYS A 139 -3.09 -3.61 -10.68
C LYS A 139 -2.80 -2.15 -10.29
N SER A 140 -2.45 -1.34 -11.28
CA SER A 140 -2.39 0.12 -11.13
C SER A 140 -3.77 0.70 -11.34
N LEU A 141 -4.16 1.71 -10.54
CA LEU A 141 -5.52 2.23 -10.55
C LEU A 141 -5.59 3.74 -10.29
N LEU A 142 -6.69 4.34 -10.73
CA LEU A 142 -7.12 5.68 -10.37
C LEU A 142 -8.52 5.59 -9.75
N ALA A 143 -8.64 5.93 -8.47
CA ALA A 143 -9.89 5.91 -7.74
C ALA A 143 -10.36 7.35 -7.45
N ILE A 144 -11.58 7.66 -7.87
CA ILE A 144 -12.20 8.96 -7.69
C ILE A 144 -13.40 8.79 -6.75
N PHE A 145 -13.15 9.09 -5.50
CA PHE A 145 -14.16 8.98 -4.44
C PHE A 145 -14.32 10.33 -3.73
N PRO A 146 -15.55 10.69 -3.32
CA PRO A 146 -15.79 11.96 -2.63
C PRO A 146 -14.96 12.06 -1.35
N THR A 147 -14.71 13.27 -0.87
CA THR A 147 -14.07 13.49 0.43
C THR A 147 -14.90 12.82 1.52
N GLY A 148 -14.28 12.13 2.49
CA GLY A 148 -14.99 11.30 3.46
C GLY A 148 -15.55 9.98 2.91
N GLY A 149 -15.37 9.70 1.61
CA GLY A 149 -15.83 8.49 0.95
C GLY A 149 -15.03 7.21 1.27
N GLY A 150 -14.01 7.27 2.15
CA GLY A 150 -13.24 6.09 2.52
C GLY A 150 -12.08 5.77 1.58
N LYS A 151 -11.50 6.77 0.88
CA LYS A 151 -10.30 6.62 0.06
C LYS A 151 -9.16 5.93 0.79
N SER A 152 -8.91 6.32 2.04
CA SER A 152 -7.79 5.80 2.85
C SER A 152 -7.88 4.29 3.05
N LEU A 153 -9.06 3.74 3.34
CA LEU A 153 -9.27 2.31 3.51
C LEU A 153 -8.87 1.52 2.26
N THR A 154 -9.15 2.06 1.07
CA THR A 154 -8.90 1.40 -0.22
C THR A 154 -7.42 1.13 -0.48
N PHE A 155 -6.53 1.90 0.11
CA PHE A 155 -5.09 1.64 0.00
C PHE A 155 -4.46 1.11 1.31
N GLN A 156 -5.02 1.44 2.47
CA GLN A 156 -4.51 0.95 3.75
C GLN A 156 -4.70 -0.56 3.89
N LEU A 157 -5.86 -1.08 3.54
CA LEU A 157 -6.14 -2.51 3.62
C LEU A 157 -5.18 -3.35 2.75
N PRO A 158 -5.00 -3.08 1.44
CA PRO A 158 -4.00 -3.80 0.64
C PRO A 158 -2.58 -3.66 1.16
N ALA A 159 -2.22 -2.49 1.72
CA ALA A 159 -0.89 -2.26 2.28
C ALA A 159 -0.63 -3.14 3.51
N LEU A 160 -1.59 -3.23 4.43
CA LEU A 160 -1.50 -4.09 5.61
C LEU A 160 -1.48 -5.57 5.24
N MET A 161 -2.29 -5.98 4.24
CA MET A 161 -2.26 -7.35 3.71
C MET A 161 -0.88 -7.68 3.11
N ALA A 162 -0.29 -6.79 2.32
CA ALA A 162 1.04 -6.97 1.75
C ALA A 162 2.14 -6.93 2.83
N GLY A 163 2.01 -6.08 3.82
CA GLY A 163 2.90 -6.05 4.99
C GLY A 163 2.93 -7.40 5.70
N ARG A 164 1.75 -7.96 6.00
CA ARG A 164 1.61 -9.26 6.69
C ARG A 164 2.10 -10.43 5.84
N SER A 165 1.84 -10.42 4.54
CA SER A 165 2.12 -11.57 3.68
C SER A 165 3.54 -11.60 3.12
N VAL A 166 4.12 -10.44 2.75
CA VAL A 166 5.41 -10.36 2.04
C VAL A 166 6.38 -9.30 2.60
N HIS A 167 6.13 -8.77 3.79
CA HIS A 167 6.86 -7.61 4.35
C HIS A 167 6.95 -6.41 3.40
N GLY A 168 5.95 -6.29 2.54
CA GLY A 168 5.88 -5.23 1.57
C GLY A 168 5.72 -3.86 2.22
N LEU A 169 6.43 -2.87 1.71
CA LEU A 169 6.25 -1.48 2.06
C LEU A 169 5.38 -0.79 1.02
N THR A 170 4.28 -0.19 1.44
CA THR A 170 3.50 0.72 0.62
C THR A 170 3.89 2.16 0.95
N VAL A 171 4.31 2.91 -0.05
CA VAL A 171 4.70 4.32 0.09
C VAL A 171 3.52 5.19 -0.31
N VAL A 172 3.01 5.96 0.63
CA VAL A 172 1.90 6.90 0.43
C VAL A 172 2.46 8.31 0.30
N ILE A 173 2.29 8.90 -0.86
CA ILE A 173 2.72 10.27 -1.18
C ILE A 173 1.49 11.17 -1.06
N SER A 174 1.51 12.07 -0.08
CA SER A 174 0.41 12.99 0.19
C SER A 174 0.94 14.42 0.36
N PRO A 175 0.21 15.45 -0.10
CA PRO A 175 0.69 16.83 -0.06
C PRO A 175 0.52 17.50 1.29
N LEU A 176 -0.32 16.96 2.18
CA LEU A 176 -0.73 17.58 3.43
C LEU A 176 -0.15 16.82 4.64
N GLN A 177 0.81 17.44 5.32
CA GLN A 177 1.53 16.81 6.43
C GLN A 177 0.63 16.55 7.65
N SER A 178 -0.35 17.42 7.93
CA SER A 178 -1.35 17.20 8.98
C SER A 178 -2.16 15.95 8.73
N LEU A 179 -2.69 15.78 7.51
CA LEU A 179 -3.46 14.59 7.15
C LEU A 179 -2.63 13.31 7.23
N MET A 180 -1.34 13.34 6.91
CA MET A 180 -0.47 12.16 7.06
C MET A 180 -0.38 11.72 8.51
N LYS A 181 -0.22 12.69 9.44
CA LYS A 181 -0.20 12.42 10.87
C LYS A 181 -1.52 11.85 11.33
N ASP A 182 -2.63 12.50 10.99
CA ASP A 182 -3.98 12.04 11.35
C ASP A 182 -4.26 10.61 10.83
N GLN A 183 -3.78 10.25 9.63
CA GLN A 183 -3.90 8.89 9.09
C GLN A 183 -3.12 7.88 9.94
N VAL A 184 -1.91 8.22 10.38
CA VAL A 184 -1.09 7.36 11.23
C VAL A 184 -1.71 7.22 12.61
N ASP A 185 -2.13 8.33 13.23
CA ASP A 185 -2.74 8.36 14.55
C ASP A 185 -4.07 7.57 14.56
N ASN A 186 -4.93 7.74 13.55
CA ASN A 186 -6.17 6.99 13.38
C ASN A 186 -5.97 5.46 13.24
N LEU A 187 -4.86 5.02 12.62
CA LEU A 187 -4.50 3.61 12.56
C LEU A 187 -4.01 3.13 13.92
N ALA A 188 -3.17 3.91 14.61
CA ALA A 188 -2.66 3.58 15.94
C ALA A 188 -3.78 3.46 16.97
N ASP A 189 -4.79 4.33 16.94
CA ASP A 189 -5.99 4.27 17.80
C ASP A 189 -6.79 2.96 17.62
N ARG A 190 -6.66 2.33 16.45
CA ARG A 190 -7.23 1.00 16.15
C ARG A 190 -6.29 -0.16 16.50
N GLY A 191 -5.15 0.11 17.12
CA GLY A 191 -4.12 -0.89 17.41
C GLY A 191 -3.27 -1.29 16.21
N ILE A 192 -3.37 -0.59 15.07
CA ILE A 192 -2.57 -0.83 13.88
C ILE A 192 -1.36 0.09 13.93
N THR A 193 -0.23 -0.45 14.35
CA THR A 193 1.02 0.30 14.53
C THR A 193 1.96 0.23 13.31
N ASP A 194 1.58 -0.45 12.24
CA ASP A 194 2.42 -0.68 11.06
C ASP A 194 2.56 0.54 10.13
N ALA A 195 2.03 1.69 10.52
CA ALA A 195 2.11 2.93 9.76
C ALA A 195 3.08 3.92 10.41
N VAL A 196 3.84 4.62 9.58
CA VAL A 196 4.72 5.72 10.01
C VAL A 196 4.64 6.88 9.03
N THR A 197 4.94 8.08 9.51
CA THR A 197 5.16 9.25 8.65
C THR A 197 6.58 9.76 8.81
N ILE A 198 7.15 10.26 7.73
CA ILE A 198 8.41 11.00 7.71
C ILE A 198 8.17 12.30 6.98
N ASN A 199 8.16 13.42 7.72
CA ASN A 199 7.93 14.75 7.19
C ASN A 199 8.81 15.78 7.87
N GLY A 200 8.75 17.03 7.42
CA GLY A 200 9.57 18.11 7.93
C GLY A 200 9.14 18.66 9.30
N MET A 201 7.94 18.33 9.78
CA MET A 201 7.40 18.81 11.06
C MET A 201 7.75 17.91 12.24
N LEU A 202 8.26 16.71 11.99
CA LEU A 202 8.66 15.79 13.04
C LEU A 202 9.93 16.31 13.73
N ASP A 203 9.95 16.21 15.07
CA ASP A 203 11.18 16.41 15.82
C ASP A 203 12.24 15.35 15.43
N PRO A 204 13.52 15.63 15.64
CA PRO A 204 14.61 14.75 15.20
C PRO A 204 14.54 13.33 15.76
N ILE A 205 14.06 13.16 17.00
CA ILE A 205 13.98 11.86 17.67
C ILE A 205 12.87 11.02 17.04
N THR A 206 11.66 11.56 16.94
CA THR A 206 10.50 10.89 16.31
C THR A 206 10.81 10.56 14.85
N ARG A 207 11.49 11.45 14.13
CA ARG A 207 11.92 11.19 12.74
C ARG A 207 12.92 10.05 12.67
N ALA A 208 13.91 9.99 13.57
CA ALA A 208 14.88 8.89 13.61
C ALA A 208 14.21 7.55 13.92
N LEU A 209 13.28 7.51 14.88
CA LEU A 209 12.49 6.33 15.21
C LEU A 209 11.64 5.86 14.02
N SER A 210 10.98 6.79 13.31
CA SER A 210 10.20 6.45 12.12
C SER A 210 11.08 5.84 11.02
N ILE A 211 12.27 6.42 10.81
CA ILE A 211 13.27 5.89 9.87
C ILE A 211 13.69 4.48 10.26
N GLN A 212 14.02 4.27 11.53
CA GLN A 212 14.43 2.98 12.05
C GLN A 212 13.32 1.92 11.86
N ARG A 213 12.08 2.24 12.21
CA ARG A 213 10.94 1.32 12.04
C ARG A 213 10.72 0.91 10.59
N VAL A 214 10.95 1.83 9.63
CA VAL A 214 10.92 1.46 8.22
C VAL A 214 12.09 0.54 7.88
N GLN A 215 13.30 0.83 8.35
CA GLN A 215 14.50 0.03 8.07
C GLN A 215 14.41 -1.37 8.66
N ASP A 216 13.86 -1.49 9.87
CA ASP A 216 13.73 -2.77 10.59
C ASP A 216 12.54 -3.61 10.10
N GLY A 217 11.73 -3.10 9.17
CA GLY A 217 10.59 -3.82 8.59
C GLY A 217 9.30 -3.78 9.40
N GLU A 218 9.27 -3.01 10.48
CA GLU A 218 8.09 -2.86 11.32
C GLU A 218 6.97 -2.05 10.66
N ALA A 219 7.32 -1.21 9.68
CA ALA A 219 6.34 -0.41 8.95
C ALA A 219 5.95 -1.07 7.62
N SER A 220 4.65 -1.20 7.38
CA SER A 220 4.02 -1.61 6.13
C SER A 220 3.51 -0.42 5.30
N LEU A 221 3.24 0.72 5.98
CA LEU A 221 2.86 1.99 5.35
C LEU A 221 3.84 3.10 5.74
N LEU A 222 4.34 3.79 4.75
CA LEU A 222 5.16 4.98 4.93
C LEU A 222 4.49 6.17 4.24
N TYR A 223 4.07 7.15 5.04
CA TYR A 223 3.54 8.42 4.54
C TYR A 223 4.67 9.44 4.41
N ILE A 224 4.80 10.03 3.22
CA ILE A 224 5.79 11.07 2.91
C ILE A 224 5.18 12.16 2.04
N SER A 225 5.72 13.36 2.12
CA SER A 225 5.39 14.40 1.16
C SER A 225 6.18 14.24 -0.14
N PRO A 226 5.69 14.75 -1.28
CA PRO A 226 6.35 14.61 -2.58
C PRO A 226 7.78 15.18 -2.60
N GLU A 227 8.05 16.25 -1.86
CA GLU A 227 9.38 16.87 -1.73
C GLU A 227 10.41 15.93 -1.09
N MET A 228 9.94 15.05 -0.18
CA MET A 228 10.79 14.08 0.51
C MET A 228 11.41 13.05 -0.42
N LEU A 229 10.83 12.81 -1.61
CA LEU A 229 11.41 11.93 -2.62
C LEU A 229 12.78 12.39 -3.13
N ARG A 230 13.12 13.68 -2.96
CA ARG A 230 14.44 14.23 -3.29
C ARG A 230 15.49 13.93 -2.21
N SER A 231 15.09 13.41 -1.06
CA SER A 231 15.98 13.11 0.05
C SER A 231 16.76 11.83 -0.19
N LYS A 232 18.09 11.91 -0.14
CA LYS A 232 18.96 10.72 -0.21
C LYS A 232 18.70 9.71 0.91
N THR A 233 18.26 10.19 2.08
CA THR A 233 17.87 9.33 3.21
C THR A 233 16.65 8.49 2.84
N ILE A 234 15.61 9.12 2.27
CA ILE A 234 14.41 8.41 1.81
C ILE A 234 14.75 7.42 0.70
N GLU A 235 15.53 7.84 -0.30
CA GLU A 235 15.98 6.95 -1.37
C GLU A 235 16.69 5.71 -0.80
N LYS A 236 17.63 5.90 0.15
CA LYS A 236 18.37 4.81 0.79
C LYS A 236 17.44 3.85 1.54
N ILE A 237 16.48 4.38 2.32
CA ILE A 237 15.52 3.59 3.07
C ILE A 237 14.65 2.76 2.13
N LEU A 238 14.09 3.38 1.09
CA LEU A 238 13.23 2.70 0.12
C LEU A 238 14.02 1.62 -0.65
N THR A 239 15.27 1.89 -1.00
CA THR A 239 16.13 0.93 -1.70
C THR A 239 16.42 -0.32 -0.84
N ALA A 240 16.46 -0.18 0.48
CA ALA A 240 16.66 -1.29 1.41
C ALA A 240 15.40 -2.14 1.65
N ARG A 241 14.21 -1.65 1.22
CA ARG A 241 12.93 -2.31 1.45
C ARG A 241 12.31 -2.86 0.15
N HIS A 242 11.43 -3.84 0.31
CA HIS A 242 10.56 -4.33 -0.76
C HIS A 242 9.34 -3.41 -0.91
N VAL A 243 9.46 -2.39 -1.76
CA VAL A 243 8.32 -1.51 -2.07
C VAL A 243 7.38 -2.23 -3.02
N VAL A 244 6.17 -2.51 -2.54
CA VAL A 244 5.15 -3.26 -3.30
C VAL A 244 4.17 -2.36 -4.03
N ARG A 245 4.03 -1.08 -3.62
CA ARG A 245 3.10 -0.13 -4.22
C ARG A 245 3.48 1.31 -3.87
N PHE A 246 3.26 2.21 -4.80
CA PHE A 246 3.18 3.64 -4.54
C PHE A 246 1.71 4.08 -4.57
N VAL A 247 1.29 4.78 -3.53
CA VAL A 247 -0.02 5.42 -3.43
C VAL A 247 0.18 6.92 -3.56
N ILE A 248 -0.61 7.55 -4.39
CA ILE A 248 -0.55 8.98 -4.64
C ILE A 248 -1.90 9.56 -4.26
N ASP A 249 -1.93 10.20 -3.11
CA ASP A 249 -3.10 10.89 -2.61
C ASP A 249 -3.19 12.28 -3.24
N GLU A 250 -4.39 12.82 -3.33
CA GLU A 250 -4.70 14.09 -4.00
C GLU A 250 -4.08 14.20 -5.42
N ALA A 251 -4.25 13.14 -6.20
CA ALA A 251 -3.63 13.02 -7.53
C ALA A 251 -4.04 14.15 -8.51
N HIS A 252 -5.08 14.93 -8.21
CA HIS A 252 -5.42 16.12 -8.99
C HIS A 252 -4.28 17.15 -9.02
N CYS A 253 -3.33 17.09 -8.08
CA CYS A 253 -2.13 17.95 -8.08
C CYS A 253 -1.21 17.73 -9.29
N PHE A 254 -1.36 16.66 -10.08
CA PHE A 254 -0.66 16.48 -11.35
C PHE A 254 -1.14 17.42 -12.46
N SER A 255 -2.39 17.86 -12.40
CA SER A 255 -3.00 18.63 -13.45
C SER A 255 -2.97 20.12 -13.14
N SER A 256 -2.50 20.92 -14.09
CA SER A 256 -2.59 22.39 -14.03
C SER A 256 -4.04 22.90 -14.05
N TRP A 257 -4.99 22.08 -14.41
CA TRP A 257 -6.44 22.34 -14.34
C TRP A 257 -7.05 21.89 -13.00
N GLY A 258 -6.23 21.28 -12.11
CA GLY A 258 -6.58 21.00 -10.71
C GLY A 258 -6.54 22.29 -9.89
N GLN A 259 -7.20 22.27 -8.72
CA GLN A 259 -7.24 23.43 -7.83
C GLN A 259 -5.87 23.68 -7.16
N ASP A 260 -5.00 22.66 -7.06
CA ASP A 260 -3.73 22.67 -6.31
C ASP A 260 -2.59 22.02 -7.12
N PHE A 261 -2.29 22.55 -8.31
CA PHE A 261 -1.14 22.04 -9.08
C PHE A 261 0.18 22.20 -8.31
N ARG A 262 0.92 21.08 -8.20
CA ARG A 262 2.22 21.06 -7.51
C ARG A 262 3.31 20.47 -8.39
N VAL A 263 4.35 21.24 -8.65
CA VAL A 263 5.50 20.85 -9.48
C VAL A 263 6.18 19.58 -8.95
N ASP A 264 6.22 19.38 -7.63
CA ASP A 264 6.83 18.19 -7.03
C ASP A 264 6.11 16.89 -7.38
N TYR A 265 4.82 16.92 -7.73
CA TYR A 265 4.10 15.76 -8.24
C TYR A 265 4.68 15.26 -9.55
N LEU A 266 5.14 16.16 -10.43
CA LEU A 266 5.77 15.77 -11.70
C LEU A 266 7.12 15.04 -11.51
N TYR A 267 7.71 15.13 -10.33
CA TYR A 267 8.93 14.39 -10.00
C TYR A 267 8.66 12.92 -9.60
N ILE A 268 7.45 12.61 -9.12
CA ILE A 268 7.09 11.28 -8.61
C ILE A 268 7.38 10.17 -9.63
N GLY A 269 6.92 10.32 -10.86
CA GLY A 269 7.11 9.31 -11.90
C GLY A 269 8.58 9.11 -12.28
N LYS A 270 9.36 10.22 -12.33
CA LYS A 270 10.81 10.16 -12.54
C LYS A 270 11.48 9.36 -11.42
N PHE A 271 11.16 9.67 -10.16
CA PHE A 271 11.69 8.97 -9.00
C PHE A 271 11.38 7.46 -9.05
N ILE A 272 10.12 7.09 -9.32
CA ILE A 272 9.69 5.68 -9.40
C ILE A 272 10.46 4.95 -10.50
N ARG A 273 10.67 5.56 -11.67
CA ARG A 273 11.46 5.00 -12.76
C ARG A 273 12.89 4.73 -12.34
N GLU A 274 13.56 5.73 -11.77
CA GLU A 274 14.94 5.62 -11.29
C GLU A 274 15.08 4.56 -10.19
N TYR A 275 14.12 4.52 -9.26
CA TYR A 275 14.05 3.50 -8.22
C TYR A 275 13.93 2.09 -8.80
N GLN A 276 13.01 1.85 -9.74
CA GLN A 276 12.82 0.55 -10.38
C GLN A 276 14.07 0.10 -11.15
N GLN A 277 14.75 1.01 -11.85
CA GLN A 277 16.02 0.73 -12.52
C GLN A 277 17.12 0.34 -11.53
N LYS A 278 17.27 1.07 -10.44
CA LYS A 278 18.25 0.82 -9.39
C LYS A 278 18.02 -0.51 -8.68
N LYS A 279 16.76 -0.87 -8.41
CA LYS A 279 16.35 -2.15 -7.84
C LYS A 279 16.31 -3.29 -8.85
N LYS A 280 16.52 -3.02 -10.14
CA LYS A 280 16.40 -3.99 -11.24
C LYS A 280 15.07 -4.74 -11.22
N CYS A 281 13.98 -4.02 -10.95
CA CYS A 281 12.65 -4.61 -10.89
C CYS A 281 12.29 -5.26 -12.25
N LYS A 282 11.93 -6.53 -12.25
CA LYS A 282 11.50 -7.26 -13.46
C LYS A 282 10.14 -6.77 -13.95
N ASN A 283 9.25 -6.43 -13.03
CA ASN A 283 7.90 -5.92 -13.32
C ASN A 283 7.76 -4.50 -12.74
N PRO A 284 6.96 -3.63 -13.37
CA PRO A 284 6.65 -2.32 -12.83
C PRO A 284 5.98 -2.43 -11.47
N ILE A 285 6.35 -1.54 -10.55
CA ILE A 285 5.68 -1.42 -9.25
C ILE A 285 4.31 -0.77 -9.49
N PRO A 286 3.21 -1.38 -9.03
CA PRO A 286 1.87 -0.83 -9.23
C PRO A 286 1.67 0.49 -8.49
N ILE A 287 0.83 1.34 -9.07
CA ILE A 287 0.50 2.67 -8.55
C ILE A 287 -1.00 2.74 -8.26
N SER A 288 -1.37 3.39 -7.17
CA SER A 288 -2.76 3.75 -6.87
C SER A 288 -2.87 5.25 -6.69
N CYS A 289 -3.61 5.89 -7.57
CA CYS A 289 -3.92 7.32 -7.50
C CYS A 289 -5.30 7.54 -6.89
N PHE A 290 -5.41 8.50 -5.97
CA PHE A 290 -6.66 8.85 -5.31
C PHE A 290 -6.92 10.35 -5.44
N THR A 291 -8.16 10.72 -5.75
CA THR A 291 -8.60 12.11 -5.79
C THR A 291 -10.09 12.22 -5.51
N ALA A 292 -10.54 13.38 -5.07
CA ALA A 292 -11.98 13.70 -4.98
C ALA A 292 -12.51 14.39 -6.24
N THR A 293 -11.64 14.76 -7.20
CA THR A 293 -12.00 15.54 -8.37
C THR A 293 -12.26 14.64 -9.57
N ALA A 294 -13.46 14.74 -10.14
CA ALA A 294 -13.92 13.96 -11.29
C ALA A 294 -13.89 14.72 -12.63
N LYS A 295 -13.16 15.85 -12.73
CA LYS A 295 -13.06 16.59 -13.99
C LYS A 295 -12.34 15.75 -15.03
N GLN A 296 -12.96 15.56 -16.20
CA GLN A 296 -12.44 14.69 -17.28
C GLN A 296 -11.00 15.04 -17.68
N LYS A 297 -10.67 16.33 -17.76
CA LYS A 297 -9.33 16.78 -18.11
C LYS A 297 -8.28 16.37 -17.06
N VAL A 298 -8.61 16.42 -15.77
CA VAL A 298 -7.73 16.00 -14.68
C VAL A 298 -7.47 14.50 -14.74
N ILE A 299 -8.52 13.70 -14.99
CA ILE A 299 -8.42 12.25 -15.17
C ILE A 299 -7.46 11.92 -16.32
N GLN A 300 -7.66 12.58 -17.46
CA GLN A 300 -6.82 12.39 -18.64
C GLN A 300 -5.36 12.74 -18.36
N ASP A 301 -5.10 13.90 -17.75
CA ASP A 301 -3.74 14.35 -17.42
C ASP A 301 -3.01 13.34 -16.52
N ILE A 302 -3.70 12.77 -15.51
CA ILE A 302 -3.12 11.75 -14.62
C ILE A 302 -2.80 10.47 -15.40
N CYS A 303 -3.73 9.97 -16.19
CA CYS A 303 -3.55 8.75 -16.98
C CYS A 303 -2.43 8.92 -18.01
N ASP A 304 -2.40 10.03 -18.75
CA ASP A 304 -1.37 10.34 -19.74
C ASP A 304 0.01 10.45 -19.08
N TYR A 305 0.10 11.10 -17.92
CA TYR A 305 1.34 11.23 -17.19
C TYR A 305 1.96 9.87 -16.86
N PHE A 306 1.21 8.93 -16.29
CA PHE A 306 1.73 7.62 -15.92
C PHE A 306 1.97 6.72 -17.13
N LYS A 307 1.16 6.85 -18.18
CA LYS A 307 1.40 6.15 -19.45
C LYS A 307 2.71 6.60 -20.09
N GLN A 308 2.96 7.91 -20.18
CA GLN A 308 4.18 8.47 -20.78
C GLN A 308 5.42 8.23 -19.90
N THR A 309 5.29 8.36 -18.57
CA THR A 309 6.43 8.34 -17.67
C THR A 309 6.85 6.92 -17.30
N LEU A 310 5.91 6.01 -17.08
CA LEU A 310 6.15 4.67 -16.55
C LEU A 310 5.62 3.55 -17.44
N ASN A 311 4.99 3.87 -18.56
CA ASN A 311 4.27 2.93 -19.43
C ASN A 311 3.21 2.11 -18.64
N LEU A 312 2.50 2.76 -17.72
CA LEU A 312 1.46 2.17 -16.90
C LEU A 312 0.09 2.64 -17.33
N GLU A 313 -0.86 1.71 -17.45
CA GLU A 313 -2.27 2.00 -17.62
C GLU A 313 -2.96 1.88 -16.25
N LEU A 314 -3.81 2.88 -15.94
CA LEU A 314 -4.55 2.94 -14.68
C LEU A 314 -5.97 2.44 -14.89
N GLU A 315 -6.40 1.44 -14.12
CA GLU A 315 -7.80 1.01 -14.07
C GLU A 315 -8.62 2.07 -13.32
N LEU A 316 -9.69 2.58 -13.94
CA LEU A 316 -10.47 3.70 -13.40
C LEU A 316 -11.64 3.20 -12.55
N PHE A 317 -11.73 3.70 -11.33
CA PHE A 317 -12.86 3.51 -10.41
C PHE A 317 -13.40 4.90 -10.04
N ALA A 318 -14.45 5.34 -10.70
CA ALA A 318 -14.98 6.68 -10.53
C ALA A 318 -16.43 6.65 -10.02
N SER A 319 -16.67 7.31 -8.88
CA SER A 319 -18.01 7.59 -8.40
C SER A 319 -18.47 8.96 -8.89
N THR A 320 -19.67 9.02 -9.40
CA THR A 320 -20.37 10.28 -9.73
C THR A 320 -21.10 10.86 -8.53
N ALA A 321 -21.12 10.15 -7.39
CA ALA A 321 -21.86 10.53 -6.23
C ALA A 321 -21.52 11.94 -5.73
N SER A 322 -22.48 12.82 -5.78
CA SER A 322 -22.43 14.12 -5.11
C SER A 322 -22.72 13.97 -3.62
N ARG A 323 -22.19 14.90 -2.82
CA ARG A 323 -22.50 14.91 -1.38
C ARG A 323 -23.94 15.34 -1.16
N THR A 324 -24.84 14.40 -0.88
CA THR A 324 -26.24 14.67 -0.60
C THR A 324 -26.47 15.27 0.79
N ASN A 325 -25.49 15.16 1.68
CA ASN A 325 -25.53 15.69 3.05
C ASN A 325 -25.05 17.15 3.18
N LEU A 326 -24.55 17.75 2.08
CA LEU A 326 -24.14 19.15 2.06
C LEU A 326 -25.24 19.98 1.39
N ARG A 327 -25.72 21.01 2.10
CA ARG A 327 -26.64 22.01 1.58
C ARG A 327 -25.88 23.34 1.46
N TYR A 328 -25.86 23.89 0.26
CA TYR A 328 -25.27 25.20 0.00
C TYR A 328 -26.41 26.23 -0.01
N SER A 329 -26.24 27.34 0.72
CA SER A 329 -27.11 28.49 0.66
C SER A 329 -26.26 29.75 0.50
N VAL A 330 -26.79 30.68 -0.29
CA VAL A 330 -26.15 31.99 -0.50
C VAL A 330 -26.97 33.01 0.27
N ILE A 331 -26.34 33.69 1.20
CA ILE A 331 -26.96 34.73 2.02
C ILE A 331 -26.34 36.06 1.58
N HIS A 332 -27.14 36.94 1.03
CA HIS A 332 -26.72 38.28 0.66
C HIS A 332 -26.53 39.14 1.93
N ALA A 333 -25.42 39.87 1.99
CA ALA A 333 -25.13 40.83 3.04
C ALA A 333 -24.80 42.19 2.38
N ASP A 334 -25.39 43.26 2.89
CA ASP A 334 -25.26 44.61 2.33
C ASP A 334 -23.99 45.35 2.85
N SER A 335 -23.41 44.85 3.92
CA SER A 335 -22.15 45.42 4.51
C SER A 335 -21.41 44.32 5.30
N ASP A 336 -20.15 44.59 5.64
CA ASP A 336 -19.36 43.69 6.49
C ASP A 336 -19.96 43.52 7.89
N ASN A 337 -20.60 44.57 8.44
CA ASN A 337 -21.33 44.44 9.69
C ASN A 337 -22.58 43.52 9.58
N ASP A 338 -23.32 43.63 8.51
CA ASP A 338 -24.45 42.76 8.22
C ASP A 338 -23.99 41.30 8.01
N LYS A 339 -22.90 41.10 7.29
CA LYS A 339 -22.29 39.78 7.13
C LYS A 339 -21.90 39.17 8.48
N TYR A 340 -21.26 39.96 9.35
CA TYR A 340 -20.87 39.49 10.69
C TYR A 340 -22.09 39.11 11.55
N LEU A 341 -23.17 39.92 11.53
CA LEU A 341 -24.38 39.62 12.27
C LEU A 341 -25.05 38.33 11.77
N LYS A 342 -25.23 38.18 10.46
CA LYS A 342 -25.79 36.97 9.84
C LYS A 342 -24.94 35.72 10.14
N LEU A 343 -23.63 35.84 10.10
CA LEU A 343 -22.72 34.73 10.46
C LEU A 343 -22.88 34.33 11.93
N ARG A 344 -23.00 35.30 12.83
CA ARG A 344 -23.21 35.08 14.27
C ARG A 344 -24.57 34.39 14.55
N GLU A 345 -25.61 34.78 13.84
CA GLU A 345 -26.93 34.15 13.92
C GLU A 345 -26.87 32.69 13.47
N LEU A 346 -26.23 32.42 12.31
CA LEU A 346 -26.07 31.07 11.80
C LEU A 346 -25.26 30.15 12.75
N VAL A 347 -24.21 30.67 13.37
CA VAL A 347 -23.42 29.95 14.36
C VAL A 347 -24.28 29.62 15.60
N ALA A 348 -25.09 30.57 16.09
CA ALA A 348 -25.94 30.39 17.24
C ALA A 348 -27.07 29.37 16.96
N GLU A 349 -27.69 29.44 15.79
CA GLU A 349 -28.76 28.52 15.37
C GLU A 349 -28.23 27.07 15.16
N SER A 350 -26.98 26.94 14.67
CA SER A 350 -26.39 25.66 14.35
C SER A 350 -25.68 24.97 15.52
N ASN A 351 -25.61 25.61 16.70
CA ASN A 351 -24.90 25.14 17.90
C ASN A 351 -23.41 24.83 17.62
N LEU A 352 -22.80 25.53 16.64
CA LEU A 352 -21.42 25.33 16.21
C LEU A 352 -20.46 26.15 17.08
N SER A 353 -19.34 25.57 17.47
CA SER A 353 -18.24 26.34 18.08
C SER A 353 -17.44 27.07 17.00
N LEU A 354 -16.83 28.22 17.36
CA LEU A 354 -16.00 29.02 16.47
C LEU A 354 -14.81 28.26 15.86
N ILE A 355 -14.43 27.12 16.43
CA ILE A 355 -13.35 26.25 15.95
C ILE A 355 -13.69 25.58 14.60
N HIS A 356 -14.97 25.44 14.26
CA HIS A 356 -15.42 24.80 13.02
C HIS A 356 -15.57 25.77 11.83
N ILE A 357 -15.23 27.05 12.00
CA ILE A 357 -15.45 28.11 10.99
C ILE A 357 -14.14 28.54 10.30
N SER A 358 -12.99 28.08 10.78
CA SER A 358 -11.68 28.57 10.35
C SER A 358 -10.96 27.66 9.34
N GLU A 359 -11.61 26.63 8.77
CA GLU A 359 -11.05 25.78 7.71
C GLU A 359 -11.72 26.02 6.35
#